data_b70b6c5a999edc379ee7621c742f8c0b
#
_entry.id   b70b6c5a999edc379ee7621c742f8c0b
#
_cell.length_a   1.000
_cell.length_b   1.000
_cell.length_c   1.000
_cell.angle_alpha   90.00
_cell.angle_beta   90.00
_cell.angle_gamma   90.00
#
_symmetry.space_group_name_H-M   'P 1'
#
loop_
_entity.id
_entity.type
_entity.pdbx_description
1 polymer ?
#
loop_
_entity_poly.entity_id
_entity_poly.type
_entity_poly.pdbx_seq_one_letter_code
_entity_poly.pdbx_strand_id
1 'polypeptide(L)'
;MNAPRPLSRRDFLLSAATLAGAGIVHAAAPAHSPATTEPIIDIHQHTNYGGVRDAAFRQISPARTHAQLRAHQLGLGVTKTILLPSGRDAFRPSTINGRSNGLESTITGNEDCLAFVRAFPHEFVFGANEVSDLADAPAVIEKYLKLGAILIGEQKFNVECDSAEMEKLYQLADSYQVPILMHWQIGSYNQGFDRFHTMLKKYPKVNFIGHAQTWWANIDKACDNNPRNLYPRGKLTPGGLTDRYLSDYPNMFGDLSAGSGENAFKRDPDHARAFLDRHQDKLMFGSDCIDPTADVTVCSGARQLAQVRAYAPNKTAERRMLYENAKKLFRL
;
A
#
# COMPACT_ATOMS: atom_id res chain seq x y z
N MET A 1 -24.31 -34.91 -58.50
CA MET A 1 -23.66 -33.78 -57.85
C MET A 1 -22.33 -34.27 -57.29
N ASN A 2 -21.24 -33.95 -57.99
CA ASN A 2 -19.90 -34.47 -57.67
C ASN A 2 -19.18 -33.53 -56.72
N ALA A 3 -18.64 -34.12 -55.65
CA ALA A 3 -17.80 -33.41 -54.67
C ALA A 3 -16.38 -33.14 -55.26
N PRO A 4 -15.73 -32.01 -54.95
CA PRO A 4 -14.40 -31.70 -55.44
C PRO A 4 -13.33 -32.50 -54.69
N ARG A 5 -12.32 -32.97 -55.44
CA ARG A 5 -11.15 -33.69 -54.93
C ARG A 5 -10.14 -32.74 -54.22
N PRO A 6 -9.42 -33.21 -53.20
CA PRO A 6 -8.35 -32.42 -52.58
C PRO A 6 -7.09 -32.35 -53.43
N LEU A 7 -6.48 -31.17 -53.48
CA LEU A 7 -5.22 -30.86 -54.17
C LEU A 7 -4.03 -31.53 -53.48
N SER A 8 -3.13 -32.09 -54.26
CA SER A 8 -1.93 -32.83 -53.81
C SER A 8 -0.75 -31.88 -53.57
N ARG A 9 0.14 -32.32 -52.66
CA ARG A 9 1.37 -31.61 -52.24
C ARG A 9 2.43 -31.33 -53.33
N ARG A 10 2.12 -31.51 -54.60
CA ARG A 10 3.09 -31.36 -55.70
C ARG A 10 2.97 -30.06 -56.50
N ASP A 11 1.98 -29.23 -56.28
CA ASP A 11 1.77 -28.04 -57.08
C ASP A 11 2.34 -26.73 -56.50
N PHE A 12 3.28 -26.85 -55.55
CA PHE A 12 3.85 -25.68 -54.85
C PHE A 12 5.35 -25.44 -55.14
N LEU A 13 5.87 -25.96 -56.19
CA LEU A 13 7.28 -25.70 -56.57
C LEU A 13 7.31 -25.42 -58.09
N LEU A 14 7.24 -24.14 -58.47
CA LEU A 14 7.82 -23.56 -59.68
C LEU A 14 7.27 -22.16 -59.95
N SER A 15 7.90 -21.16 -59.33
CA SER A 15 7.97 -19.80 -59.93
C SER A 15 9.04 -19.01 -59.11
N ALA A 16 10.31 -19.29 -59.43
CA ALA A 16 11.38 -18.38 -59.08
C ALA A 16 11.55 -17.42 -60.27
N ALA A 17 11.08 -16.20 -60.14
CA ALA A 17 11.41 -15.11 -61.06
C ALA A 17 12.40 -14.19 -60.36
N THR A 18 13.60 -14.15 -60.86
CA THR A 18 14.66 -13.19 -60.53
C THR A 18 14.23 -11.78 -60.81
N LEU A 19 14.28 -10.93 -59.82
CA LEU A 19 14.31 -9.46 -59.97
C LEU A 19 15.52 -8.97 -59.14
N ALA A 20 16.54 -8.56 -59.90
CA ALA A 20 17.70 -7.83 -59.38
C ALA A 20 17.29 -6.36 -59.13
N GLY A 21 17.77 -5.79 -58.07
CA GLY A 21 18.06 -4.36 -58.04
C GLY A 21 17.38 -3.51 -57.03
N ALA A 22 18.17 -2.82 -56.33
CA ALA A 22 18.04 -1.66 -55.49
C ALA A 22 18.05 -1.96 -53.97
N GLY A 23 19.26 -1.92 -53.42
CA GLY A 23 19.47 -1.90 -51.98
C GLY A 23 18.87 -0.63 -51.36
N ILE A 24 17.72 -0.78 -50.70
CA ILE A 24 17.23 0.22 -49.77
C ILE A 24 17.94 -0.09 -48.44
N VAL A 25 18.94 0.74 -48.13
CA VAL A 25 19.55 0.79 -46.79
C VAL A 25 18.46 1.28 -45.86
N HIS A 26 17.78 0.36 -45.18
CA HIS A 26 16.95 0.70 -44.05
C HIS A 26 17.88 1.16 -42.93
N ALA A 27 17.96 2.49 -42.75
CA ALA A 27 18.52 3.04 -41.52
C ALA A 27 17.73 2.40 -40.36
N ALA A 28 18.38 1.55 -39.58
CA ALA A 28 17.80 1.04 -38.35
C ALA A 28 17.42 2.26 -37.49
N ALA A 29 16.11 2.41 -37.21
CA ALA A 29 15.65 3.37 -36.24
C ALA A 29 16.44 3.12 -34.93
N PRO A 30 16.92 4.16 -34.25
CA PRO A 30 17.63 3.97 -33.00
C PRO A 30 16.72 3.16 -32.08
N ALA A 31 17.20 2.02 -31.60
CA ALA A 31 16.53 1.27 -30.58
C ALA A 31 16.35 2.21 -29.39
N HIS A 32 15.10 2.62 -29.13
CA HIS A 32 14.78 3.29 -27.89
C HIS A 32 15.11 2.28 -26.78
N SER A 33 16.24 2.48 -26.11
CA SER A 33 16.48 1.85 -24.81
C SER A 33 15.24 2.18 -24.00
N PRO A 34 14.53 1.20 -23.40
CA PRO A 34 13.41 1.50 -22.53
C PRO A 34 13.95 2.48 -21.48
N ALA A 35 13.37 3.67 -21.42
CA ALA A 35 13.68 4.61 -20.36
C ALA A 35 13.54 3.83 -19.06
N THR A 36 14.63 3.65 -18.32
CA THR A 36 14.61 2.98 -17.04
C THR A 36 13.67 3.79 -16.16
N THR A 37 12.45 3.31 -16.00
CA THR A 37 11.49 3.95 -15.10
C THR A 37 12.10 3.93 -13.71
N GLU A 38 12.18 5.08 -13.06
CA GLU A 38 12.69 5.16 -11.69
C GLU A 38 11.93 4.17 -10.80
N PRO A 39 12.61 3.44 -9.90
CA PRO A 39 11.95 2.45 -9.06
C PRO A 39 10.94 3.10 -8.12
N ILE A 40 9.83 2.41 -7.87
CA ILE A 40 8.78 2.80 -6.92
C ILE A 40 8.62 1.67 -5.90
N ILE A 41 8.52 2.03 -4.62
CA ILE A 41 8.14 1.11 -3.55
C ILE A 41 6.72 1.44 -3.11
N ASP A 42 5.84 0.45 -3.18
CA ASP A 42 4.49 0.50 -2.62
C ASP A 42 4.51 -0.12 -1.22
N ILE A 43 4.30 0.69 -0.19
CA ILE A 43 4.38 0.23 1.21
C ILE A 43 3.08 -0.37 1.73
N HIS A 44 2.00 -0.36 0.93
CA HIS A 44 0.67 -0.77 1.40
C HIS A 44 -0.11 -1.56 0.35
N GLN A 45 -0.05 -2.87 0.44
CA GLN A 45 -0.88 -3.76 -0.36
C GLN A 45 -1.31 -5.01 0.41
N HIS A 46 -2.38 -5.62 -0.06
CA HIS A 46 -2.97 -6.80 0.54
C HIS A 46 -3.14 -7.92 -0.48
N THR A 47 -2.93 -9.14 -0.04
CA THR A 47 -3.26 -10.34 -0.82
C THR A 47 -4.76 -10.64 -0.72
N ASN A 48 -5.33 -11.16 -1.80
CA ASN A 48 -6.74 -11.55 -1.88
C ASN A 48 -7.73 -10.40 -1.55
N TYR A 49 -7.39 -9.18 -1.94
CA TYR A 49 -8.11 -7.96 -1.56
C TYR A 49 -9.41 -7.78 -2.36
N GLY A 50 -10.46 -7.24 -1.71
CA GLY A 50 -11.72 -6.86 -2.33
C GLY A 50 -12.76 -7.98 -2.44
N GLY A 51 -12.49 -9.20 -1.96
CA GLY A 51 -13.49 -10.26 -1.91
C GLY A 51 -14.63 -9.92 -0.94
N VAL A 52 -15.85 -10.29 -1.31
CA VAL A 52 -17.01 -10.15 -0.43
C VAL A 52 -17.35 -11.50 0.22
N ARG A 53 -17.63 -11.48 1.50
CA ARG A 53 -18.01 -12.66 2.28
C ARG A 53 -19.39 -12.47 2.90
N ASP A 54 -20.09 -13.58 3.13
CA ASP A 54 -21.36 -13.57 3.86
C ASP A 54 -21.15 -13.58 5.40
N ALA A 55 -22.24 -13.54 6.15
CA ALA A 55 -22.20 -13.56 7.60
C ALA A 55 -21.58 -14.83 8.21
N ALA A 56 -21.43 -15.91 7.44
CA ALA A 56 -20.71 -17.13 7.81
C ALA A 56 -19.28 -17.15 7.26
N PHE A 57 -18.75 -16.00 6.85
CA PHE A 57 -17.42 -15.78 6.27
C PHE A 57 -17.12 -16.57 5.00
N ARG A 58 -18.14 -17.06 4.30
CA ARG A 58 -17.97 -17.75 3.02
C ARG A 58 -17.83 -16.70 1.92
N GLN A 59 -16.83 -16.86 1.06
CA GLN A 59 -16.61 -15.96 -0.07
C GLN A 59 -17.77 -16.07 -1.08
N ILE A 60 -18.47 -14.97 -1.31
CA ILE A 60 -19.61 -14.86 -2.23
C ILE A 60 -19.30 -14.03 -3.48
N SER A 61 -18.20 -13.28 -3.48
CA SER A 61 -17.64 -12.69 -4.70
C SER A 61 -16.12 -12.87 -4.71
N PRO A 62 -15.51 -12.96 -5.91
CA PRO A 62 -14.07 -13.18 -6.01
C PRO A 62 -13.29 -11.98 -5.49
N ALA A 63 -12.19 -12.27 -4.80
CA ALA A 63 -11.17 -11.31 -4.46
C ALA A 63 -10.15 -11.19 -5.62
N ARG A 64 -9.34 -10.14 -5.59
CA ARG A 64 -8.21 -9.99 -6.49
C ARG A 64 -7.20 -11.14 -6.30
N THR A 65 -6.89 -11.85 -7.37
CA THR A 65 -5.91 -12.94 -7.36
C THR A 65 -4.47 -12.43 -7.20
N HIS A 66 -3.54 -13.30 -6.82
CA HIS A 66 -2.10 -12.97 -6.77
C HIS A 66 -1.56 -12.52 -8.14
N ALA A 67 -2.02 -13.12 -9.23
CA ALA A 67 -1.64 -12.71 -10.58
C ALA A 67 -2.13 -11.30 -10.93
N GLN A 68 -3.37 -10.98 -10.56
CA GLN A 68 -3.93 -9.63 -10.73
C GLN A 68 -3.22 -8.60 -9.84
N LEU A 69 -2.88 -8.94 -8.58
CA LEU A 69 -2.09 -8.08 -7.71
C LEU A 69 -0.74 -7.75 -8.37
N ARG A 70 -0.03 -8.77 -8.85
CA ARG A 70 1.26 -8.57 -9.51
C ARG A 70 1.13 -7.73 -10.77
N ALA A 71 0.13 -7.99 -11.62
CA ALA A 71 -0.15 -7.20 -12.81
C ALA A 71 -0.50 -5.73 -12.48
N HIS A 72 -1.28 -5.50 -11.43
CA HIS A 72 -1.59 -4.17 -10.91
C HIS A 72 -0.32 -3.42 -10.49
N GLN A 73 0.58 -4.04 -9.70
CA GLN A 73 1.81 -3.41 -9.27
C GLN A 73 2.73 -3.06 -10.44
N LEU A 74 2.87 -3.97 -11.41
CA LEU A 74 3.61 -3.70 -12.65
C LEU A 74 2.98 -2.55 -13.46
N GLY A 75 1.65 -2.49 -13.54
CA GLY A 75 0.90 -1.41 -14.20
C GLY A 75 1.14 -0.03 -13.57
N LEU A 76 1.36 0.04 -12.26
CA LEU A 76 1.75 1.26 -11.56
C LEU A 76 3.23 1.62 -11.73
N GLY A 77 4.06 0.73 -12.28
CA GLY A 77 5.53 0.88 -12.32
C GLY A 77 6.20 0.58 -10.98
N VAL A 78 5.51 -0.11 -10.08
CA VAL A 78 6.05 -0.51 -8.77
C VAL A 78 7.06 -1.63 -8.94
N THR A 79 8.23 -1.48 -8.33
CA THR A 79 9.33 -2.44 -8.38
C THR A 79 9.46 -3.28 -7.12
N LYS A 80 8.93 -2.79 -5.99
CA LYS A 80 8.89 -3.51 -4.71
C LYS A 80 7.58 -3.18 -3.98
N THR A 81 6.95 -4.21 -3.43
CA THR A 81 5.68 -4.08 -2.69
C THR A 81 5.79 -4.69 -1.31
N ILE A 82 5.25 -4.00 -0.30
CA ILE A 82 5.08 -4.53 1.04
C ILE A 82 3.66 -5.06 1.19
N LEU A 83 3.51 -6.35 1.47
CA LEU A 83 2.23 -6.99 1.73
C LEU A 83 1.87 -6.92 3.20
N LEU A 84 0.67 -6.47 3.51
CA LEU A 84 0.15 -6.30 4.86
C LEU A 84 -0.92 -7.37 5.14
N PRO A 85 -0.64 -8.35 6.02
CA PRO A 85 -1.57 -9.42 6.35
C PRO A 85 -2.65 -8.98 7.35
N SER A 86 -3.77 -9.70 7.38
CA SER A 86 -4.82 -9.52 8.39
C SER A 86 -4.46 -10.07 9.77
N GLY A 87 -3.47 -10.92 9.86
CA GLY A 87 -3.13 -11.69 11.05
C GLY A 87 -3.10 -13.20 10.75
N ARG A 88 -3.23 -14.02 11.78
CA ARG A 88 -3.30 -15.48 11.69
C ARG A 88 -4.59 -15.95 10.98
N ASP A 89 -5.68 -15.26 11.27
CA ASP A 89 -6.99 -15.55 10.73
C ASP A 89 -7.73 -14.23 10.46
N ALA A 90 -8.05 -13.95 9.19
CA ALA A 90 -8.73 -12.72 8.76
C ALA A 90 -10.10 -12.49 9.44
N PHE A 91 -10.70 -13.54 9.98
CA PHE A 91 -12.07 -13.49 10.51
C PHE A 91 -12.15 -13.45 12.03
N ARG A 92 -11.02 -13.35 12.72
CA ARG A 92 -11.04 -13.27 14.20
C ARG A 92 -11.52 -11.89 14.64
N PRO A 93 -12.53 -11.84 15.55
CA PRO A 93 -12.94 -10.58 16.16
C PRO A 93 -11.91 -10.09 17.18
N SER A 94 -11.95 -8.79 17.47
CA SER A 94 -11.28 -8.24 18.64
C SER A 94 -11.95 -8.73 19.91
N THR A 95 -11.16 -9.09 20.94
CA THR A 95 -11.67 -9.61 22.22
C THR A 95 -12.03 -8.50 23.20
N ILE A 96 -11.39 -7.32 23.12
CA ILE A 96 -11.65 -6.20 24.06
C ILE A 96 -13.07 -5.65 23.90
N ASN A 97 -13.49 -5.40 22.65
CA ASN A 97 -14.76 -4.76 22.36
C ASN A 97 -15.77 -5.66 21.67
N GLY A 98 -15.45 -6.93 21.45
CA GLY A 98 -16.27 -7.86 20.68
C GLY A 98 -16.53 -7.43 19.24
N ARG A 99 -15.74 -6.49 18.70
CA ARG A 99 -15.85 -6.01 17.33
C ARG A 99 -14.92 -6.76 16.42
N SER A 100 -15.37 -6.90 15.19
CA SER A 100 -14.59 -7.59 14.17
C SER A 100 -13.26 -6.88 13.88
N ASN A 101 -12.28 -7.69 13.52
CA ASN A 101 -11.07 -7.24 12.89
C ASN A 101 -11.40 -6.44 11.62
N GLY A 102 -10.89 -5.21 11.51
CA GLY A 102 -11.14 -4.33 10.36
C GLY A 102 -10.63 -4.86 9.02
N LEU A 103 -9.79 -5.89 9.03
CA LEU A 103 -9.25 -6.56 7.84
C LEU A 103 -9.97 -7.89 7.54
N GLU A 104 -10.83 -8.36 8.43
CA GLU A 104 -11.60 -9.59 8.19
C GLU A 104 -12.37 -9.52 6.88
N SER A 105 -12.72 -10.50 6.22
CA SER A 105 -13.48 -10.57 4.98
C SER A 105 -12.84 -9.94 3.72
N THR A 106 -11.75 -9.18 3.84
CA THR A 106 -11.20 -8.44 2.70
C THR A 106 -9.80 -8.87 2.24
N ILE A 107 -9.03 -9.51 3.11
CA ILE A 107 -7.63 -9.88 2.82
C ILE A 107 -7.25 -11.20 3.49
N THR A 108 -6.09 -11.74 3.18
CA THR A 108 -5.55 -12.96 3.79
C THR A 108 -4.49 -12.69 4.86
N GLY A 109 -4.11 -13.74 5.60
CA GLY A 109 -3.22 -13.64 6.75
C GLY A 109 -1.73 -13.79 6.42
N ASN A 110 -0.95 -13.91 7.50
CA ASN A 110 0.53 -13.97 7.44
C ASN A 110 1.07 -15.10 6.56
N GLU A 111 0.47 -16.29 6.60
CA GLU A 111 0.97 -17.46 5.85
C GLU A 111 0.83 -17.26 4.33
N ASP A 112 -0.25 -16.64 3.87
CA ASP A 112 -0.45 -16.36 2.45
C ASP A 112 0.55 -15.29 1.95
N CYS A 113 0.76 -14.23 2.73
CA CYS A 113 1.77 -13.21 2.41
C CYS A 113 3.18 -13.82 2.37
N LEU A 114 3.54 -14.66 3.34
CA LEU A 114 4.83 -15.35 3.36
C LEU A 114 5.01 -16.28 2.15
N ALA A 115 3.98 -17.06 1.81
CA ALA A 115 4.02 -17.94 0.64
C ALA A 115 4.19 -17.13 -0.66
N PHE A 116 3.48 -16.00 -0.78
CA PHE A 116 3.58 -15.14 -1.94
C PHE A 116 4.98 -14.50 -2.07
N VAL A 117 5.54 -14.00 -0.98
CA VAL A 117 6.91 -13.45 -0.97
C VAL A 117 7.96 -14.51 -1.34
N ARG A 118 7.81 -15.75 -0.88
CA ARG A 118 8.68 -16.86 -1.28
C ARG A 118 8.62 -17.17 -2.76
N ALA A 119 7.45 -17.00 -3.38
CA ALA A 119 7.29 -17.17 -4.83
C ALA A 119 7.88 -16.00 -5.64
N PHE A 120 7.88 -14.78 -5.09
CA PHE A 120 8.31 -13.56 -5.78
C PHE A 120 9.23 -12.67 -4.90
N PRO A 121 10.40 -13.18 -4.44
CA PRO A 121 11.21 -12.50 -3.41
C PRO A 121 11.87 -11.19 -3.89
N HIS A 122 12.01 -11.02 -5.21
CA HIS A 122 12.59 -9.79 -5.78
C HIS A 122 11.56 -8.65 -5.87
N GLU A 123 10.27 -8.97 -5.93
CA GLU A 123 9.18 -8.00 -6.12
C GLU A 123 8.45 -7.69 -4.82
N PHE A 124 8.38 -8.64 -3.88
CA PHE A 124 7.56 -8.53 -2.67
C PHE A 124 8.35 -8.79 -1.39
N VAL A 125 7.93 -8.09 -0.34
CA VAL A 125 8.26 -8.33 1.06
C VAL A 125 6.97 -8.24 1.88
N PHE A 126 6.96 -8.57 3.14
CA PHE A 126 5.72 -8.57 3.92
C PHE A 126 5.89 -8.04 5.34
N GLY A 127 4.77 -7.61 5.92
CA GLY A 127 4.62 -7.31 7.33
C GLY A 127 4.09 -8.50 8.12
N ALA A 128 4.19 -8.41 9.44
CA ALA A 128 3.56 -9.36 10.37
C ALA A 128 2.40 -8.70 11.10
N ASN A 129 1.30 -9.42 11.30
CA ASN A 129 0.14 -8.88 11.97
C ASN A 129 -0.62 -9.93 12.80
N GLU A 130 -1.37 -9.46 13.79
CA GLU A 130 -2.39 -10.22 14.51
C GLU A 130 -3.34 -9.24 15.20
N VAL A 131 -4.54 -9.69 15.53
CA VAL A 131 -5.51 -8.92 16.30
C VAL A 131 -4.90 -8.56 17.65
N SER A 132 -4.64 -7.28 17.87
CA SER A 132 -3.73 -6.77 18.90
C SER A 132 -4.15 -7.07 20.35
N ASP A 133 -5.45 -7.29 20.60
CA ASP A 133 -5.99 -7.60 21.93
C ASP A 133 -6.06 -9.12 22.24
N LEU A 134 -5.55 -9.96 21.36
CA LEU A 134 -5.36 -11.38 21.64
C LEU A 134 -4.11 -11.60 22.49
N ALA A 135 -4.23 -12.44 23.50
CA ALA A 135 -3.14 -12.67 24.49
C ALA A 135 -1.84 -13.14 23.83
N ASP A 136 -1.93 -13.91 22.76
CA ASP A 136 -0.80 -14.46 22.01
C ASP A 136 -0.39 -13.65 20.78
N ALA A 137 -1.01 -12.47 20.54
CA ALA A 137 -0.69 -11.63 19.39
C ALA A 137 0.82 -11.29 19.26
N PRO A 138 1.53 -10.91 20.33
CA PRO A 138 2.97 -10.65 20.23
C PRO A 138 3.76 -11.89 19.77
N ALA A 139 3.42 -13.09 20.26
CA ALA A 139 4.11 -14.32 19.88
C ALA A 139 3.85 -14.71 18.41
N VAL A 140 2.63 -14.49 17.93
CA VAL A 140 2.29 -14.72 16.52
C VAL A 140 3.06 -13.77 15.62
N ILE A 141 3.06 -12.46 15.93
CA ILE A 141 3.79 -11.45 15.17
C ILE A 141 5.29 -11.76 15.19
N GLU A 142 5.85 -12.08 16.36
CA GLU A 142 7.26 -12.42 16.50
C GLU A 142 7.68 -13.61 15.63
N LYS A 143 6.82 -14.65 15.52
CA LYS A 143 7.06 -15.78 14.62
C LYS A 143 7.36 -15.30 13.19
N TYR A 144 6.57 -14.35 12.66
CA TYR A 144 6.73 -13.89 11.28
C TYR A 144 7.85 -12.86 11.12
N LEU A 145 8.15 -12.07 12.15
CA LEU A 145 9.36 -11.25 12.19
C LEU A 145 10.62 -12.12 12.06
N LYS A 146 10.68 -13.23 12.78
CA LYS A 146 11.76 -14.23 12.66
C LYS A 146 11.82 -14.89 11.26
N LEU A 147 10.71 -14.92 10.54
CA LEU A 147 10.61 -15.43 9.16
C LEU A 147 10.84 -14.35 8.09
N GLY A 148 11.22 -13.14 8.49
CA GLY A 148 11.62 -12.08 7.57
C GLY A 148 10.58 -10.99 7.31
N ALA A 149 9.52 -10.90 8.11
CA ALA A 149 8.63 -9.74 8.07
C ALA A 149 9.39 -8.47 8.50
N ILE A 150 9.14 -7.36 7.81
CA ILE A 150 9.93 -6.11 7.93
C ILE A 150 9.17 -4.98 8.63
N LEU A 151 7.91 -5.19 9.00
CA LEU A 151 7.11 -4.26 9.79
C LEU A 151 6.01 -5.02 10.55
N ILE A 152 5.38 -4.36 11.53
CA ILE A 152 4.14 -4.82 12.17
C ILE A 152 2.98 -4.02 11.58
N GLY A 153 1.97 -4.70 11.07
CA GLY A 153 0.77 -4.04 10.51
C GLY A 153 0.23 -4.67 9.21
N GLU A 154 -0.86 -4.14 8.75
CA GLU A 154 -1.62 -2.96 9.14
C GLU A 154 -2.37 -3.22 10.46
N GLN A 155 -2.07 -2.43 11.50
CA GLN A 155 -2.82 -2.48 12.76
C GLN A 155 -4.18 -1.78 12.58
N LYS A 156 -5.23 -2.56 12.32
CA LYS A 156 -6.59 -2.08 12.04
C LYS A 156 -7.60 -2.76 12.97
N PHE A 157 -7.42 -2.50 14.25
CA PHE A 157 -8.22 -3.15 15.31
C PHE A 157 -8.82 -2.09 16.24
N ASN A 158 -9.97 -2.43 16.86
CA ASN A 158 -10.66 -1.49 17.75
C ASN A 158 -10.07 -1.51 19.15
N VAL A 159 -8.93 -0.87 19.29
CA VAL A 159 -8.15 -0.76 20.53
C VAL A 159 -7.72 0.68 20.76
N GLU A 160 -7.44 1.03 22.01
CA GLU A 160 -6.82 2.31 22.36
C GLU A 160 -5.33 2.27 22.02
N CYS A 161 -4.80 3.35 21.43
CA CYS A 161 -3.41 3.42 20.97
C CYS A 161 -2.38 3.30 22.11
N ASP A 162 -2.79 3.58 23.34
CA ASP A 162 -2.00 3.54 24.56
C ASP A 162 -2.42 2.38 25.50
N SER A 163 -3.14 1.39 24.98
CA SER A 163 -3.49 0.20 25.73
C SER A 163 -2.27 -0.69 26.00
N ALA A 164 -2.35 -1.49 27.06
CA ALA A 164 -1.29 -2.42 27.42
C ALA A 164 -0.98 -3.44 26.29
N GLU A 165 -1.98 -3.80 25.51
CA GLU A 165 -1.88 -4.69 24.35
C GLU A 165 -1.06 -4.05 23.23
N MET A 166 -1.35 -2.79 22.88
CA MET A 166 -0.59 -2.04 21.89
C MET A 166 0.82 -1.75 22.34
N GLU A 167 1.05 -1.45 23.62
CA GLU A 167 2.39 -1.24 24.15
C GLU A 167 3.29 -2.48 24.03
N LYS A 168 2.75 -3.69 24.14
CA LYS A 168 3.50 -4.94 23.86
C LYS A 168 3.96 -5.01 22.41
N LEU A 169 3.14 -4.53 21.47
CA LEU A 169 3.52 -4.49 20.06
C LEU A 169 4.58 -3.41 19.80
N TYR A 170 4.52 -2.26 20.49
CA TYR A 170 5.55 -1.23 20.39
C TYR A 170 6.89 -1.73 20.95
N GLN A 171 6.89 -2.45 22.08
CA GLN A 171 8.08 -3.09 22.63
C GLN A 171 8.66 -4.14 21.68
N LEU A 172 7.79 -4.91 21.01
CA LEU A 172 8.21 -5.88 20.01
C LEU A 172 8.83 -5.19 18.79
N ALA A 173 8.21 -4.10 18.31
CA ALA A 173 8.74 -3.28 17.21
C ALA A 173 10.12 -2.69 17.55
N ASP A 174 10.31 -2.19 18.78
CA ASP A 174 11.61 -1.71 19.26
C ASP A 174 12.66 -2.83 19.30
N SER A 175 12.30 -4.00 19.83
CA SER A 175 13.19 -5.14 19.94
C SER A 175 13.70 -5.65 18.60
N TYR A 176 12.84 -5.65 17.57
CA TYR A 176 13.16 -6.07 16.21
C TYR A 176 13.61 -4.91 15.31
N GLN A 177 13.55 -3.67 15.80
CA GLN A 177 13.88 -2.46 15.05
C GLN A 177 13.11 -2.38 13.72
N VAL A 178 11.83 -2.70 13.77
CA VAL A 178 10.90 -2.61 12.62
C VAL A 178 9.87 -1.52 12.88
N PRO A 179 9.36 -0.85 11.83
CA PRO A 179 8.27 0.11 11.99
C PRO A 179 6.93 -0.59 12.26
N ILE A 180 5.96 0.19 12.74
CA ILE A 180 4.57 -0.23 12.91
C ILE A 180 3.64 0.68 12.10
N LEU A 181 2.77 0.10 11.27
CA LEU A 181 1.79 0.82 10.47
C LEU A 181 0.41 0.75 11.13
N MET A 182 -0.17 1.93 11.37
CA MET A 182 -1.40 2.08 12.15
C MET A 182 -2.52 2.70 11.31
N HIS A 183 -3.64 1.99 11.24
CA HIS A 183 -4.88 2.47 10.63
C HIS A 183 -5.68 3.29 11.63
N TRP A 184 -5.78 4.59 11.41
CA TRP A 184 -6.51 5.51 12.28
C TRP A 184 -7.90 5.78 11.72
N GLN A 185 -8.95 5.31 12.41
CA GLN A 185 -10.34 5.59 12.06
C GLN A 185 -11.19 5.77 13.31
N ILE A 186 -11.50 7.04 13.60
CA ILE A 186 -12.28 7.39 14.78
C ILE A 186 -13.61 6.62 14.85
N GLY A 187 -13.93 6.13 16.03
CA GLY A 187 -15.11 5.32 16.28
C GLY A 187 -15.02 3.87 15.77
N SER A 188 -13.91 3.48 15.13
CA SER A 188 -13.73 2.14 14.58
C SER A 188 -12.41 1.50 14.96
N TYR A 189 -11.26 2.10 14.59
CA TYR A 189 -9.94 1.47 14.73
C TYR A 189 -8.92 2.43 15.31
N ASN A 190 -8.03 1.93 16.16
CA ASN A 190 -6.97 2.68 16.84
C ASN A 190 -7.47 4.01 17.40
N GLN A 191 -8.09 3.95 18.57
CA GLN A 191 -8.63 5.14 19.22
C GLN A 191 -7.53 5.96 19.92
N GLY A 192 -7.79 7.27 20.15
CA GLY A 192 -6.87 8.14 20.89
C GLY A 192 -5.81 8.81 20.04
N PHE A 193 -6.12 9.15 18.79
CA PHE A 193 -5.18 9.84 17.91
C PHE A 193 -4.70 11.19 18.49
N ASP A 194 -5.54 11.90 19.21
CA ASP A 194 -5.22 13.17 19.86
C ASP A 194 -4.14 13.08 20.94
N ARG A 195 -4.02 11.92 21.59
CA ARG A 195 -3.02 11.66 22.64
C ARG A 195 -1.85 10.74 22.19
N PHE A 196 -1.83 10.32 20.94
CA PHE A 196 -0.82 9.40 20.40
C PHE A 196 0.62 9.96 20.54
N HIS A 197 0.77 11.27 20.63
CA HIS A 197 2.05 11.91 20.91
C HIS A 197 2.74 11.38 22.19
N THR A 198 1.98 10.84 23.14
CA THR A 198 2.54 10.22 24.36
C THR A 198 3.30 8.92 24.02
N MET A 199 2.80 8.14 23.06
CA MET A 199 3.45 6.93 22.58
C MET A 199 4.68 7.25 21.72
N LEU A 200 4.59 8.28 20.88
CA LEU A 200 5.76 8.76 20.12
C LEU A 200 6.93 9.15 21.03
N LYS A 201 6.64 9.78 22.16
CA LYS A 201 7.65 10.13 23.20
C LYS A 201 8.14 8.92 23.98
N LYS A 202 7.24 8.00 24.35
CA LYS A 202 7.54 6.83 25.17
C LYS A 202 8.39 5.81 24.41
N TYR A 203 8.18 5.69 23.10
CA TYR A 203 8.89 4.75 22.22
C TYR A 203 9.68 5.46 21.12
N PRO A 204 10.71 6.26 21.45
CA PRO A 204 11.40 7.12 20.49
C PRO A 204 12.22 6.36 19.44
N LYS A 205 12.49 5.07 19.65
CA LYS A 205 13.19 4.20 18.69
C LYS A 205 12.27 3.45 17.74
N VAL A 206 10.97 3.42 18.02
CA VAL A 206 9.97 2.80 17.15
C VAL A 206 9.52 3.83 16.11
N ASN A 207 9.64 3.48 14.85
CA ASN A 207 9.08 4.29 13.77
C ASN A 207 7.61 3.93 13.58
N PHE A 208 6.74 4.93 13.64
CA PHE A 208 5.30 4.80 13.45
C PHE A 208 4.91 5.34 12.08
N ILE A 209 4.04 4.63 11.38
CA ILE A 209 3.52 5.04 10.07
C ILE A 209 2.02 5.27 10.21
N GLY A 210 1.57 6.50 10.02
CA GLY A 210 0.17 6.89 10.09
C GLY A 210 -0.53 6.69 8.75
N HIS A 211 -1.74 6.14 8.83
CA HIS A 211 -2.57 5.80 7.68
C HIS A 211 -4.05 6.01 7.99
N ALA A 212 -4.87 6.11 6.95
CA ALA A 212 -6.32 6.11 6.92
C ALA A 212 -7.02 7.42 7.29
N GLN A 213 -8.33 7.32 7.57
CA GLN A 213 -9.24 8.47 7.52
C GLN A 213 -8.95 9.51 8.59
N THR A 214 -8.78 9.11 9.84
CA THR A 214 -8.50 10.06 10.94
C THR A 214 -7.13 10.69 10.80
N TRP A 215 -6.13 9.91 10.38
CA TRP A 215 -4.80 10.42 10.06
C TRP A 215 -4.91 11.56 9.01
N TRP A 216 -5.54 11.30 7.87
CA TRP A 216 -5.63 12.25 6.78
C TRP A 216 -6.63 13.39 7.01
N ALA A 217 -7.69 13.18 7.79
CA ALA A 217 -8.60 14.27 8.18
C ALA A 217 -7.90 15.29 9.09
N ASN A 218 -7.02 14.83 9.96
CA ASN A 218 -6.29 15.65 10.94
C ASN A 218 -5.07 16.40 10.38
N ILE A 219 -4.84 16.45 9.06
CA ILE A 219 -4.00 17.50 8.46
C ILE A 219 -4.64 18.88 8.60
N ASP A 220 -5.96 18.92 8.80
CA ASP A 220 -6.77 20.10 9.03
C ASP A 220 -6.86 20.40 10.52
N LYS A 221 -6.43 21.60 10.93
CA LYS A 221 -6.56 22.06 12.32
C LYS A 221 -8.02 22.17 12.75
N ALA A 222 -8.93 22.42 11.80
CA ALA A 222 -10.37 22.53 12.06
C ALA A 222 -11.10 21.18 12.02
N CYS A 223 -10.38 20.05 11.94
CA CYS A 223 -10.99 18.72 11.96
C CYS A 223 -11.76 18.50 13.27
N ASP A 224 -13.06 18.22 13.16
CA ASP A 224 -13.96 17.97 14.27
C ASP A 224 -13.89 16.51 14.79
N ASN A 225 -13.10 15.67 14.15
CA ASN A 225 -13.01 14.23 14.45
C ASN A 225 -14.38 13.54 14.50
N ASN A 226 -15.29 13.95 13.64
CA ASN A 226 -16.63 13.38 13.57
C ASN A 226 -16.59 12.01 12.84
N PRO A 227 -16.99 10.89 13.47
CA PRO A 227 -16.99 9.58 12.84
C PRO A 227 -17.97 9.44 11.66
N ARG A 228 -18.88 10.41 11.48
CA ARG A 228 -19.77 10.50 10.31
C ARG A 228 -19.16 11.27 9.13
N ASN A 229 -18.00 11.92 9.33
CA ASN A 229 -17.32 12.73 8.31
C ASN A 229 -15.86 12.32 8.15
N LEU A 230 -15.64 11.08 7.71
CA LEU A 230 -14.31 10.50 7.56
C LEU A 230 -13.54 11.05 6.33
N TYR A 231 -14.24 11.68 5.38
CA TYR A 231 -13.69 12.28 4.17
C TYR A 231 -14.12 13.74 4.06
N PRO A 232 -13.58 14.62 4.91
CA PRO A 232 -13.97 16.03 4.93
C PRO A 232 -13.66 16.71 3.60
N ARG A 233 -14.48 17.72 3.24
CA ARG A 233 -14.38 18.46 1.98
C ARG A 233 -13.98 19.91 2.24
N GLY A 234 -13.58 20.62 1.20
CA GLY A 234 -13.23 22.04 1.24
C GLY A 234 -11.81 22.32 1.69
N LYS A 235 -11.47 23.61 1.76
CA LYS A 235 -10.13 24.07 2.11
C LYS A 235 -9.73 23.67 3.54
N LEU A 236 -8.46 23.49 3.73
CA LEU A 236 -7.81 23.11 4.98
C LEU A 236 -7.39 24.32 5.80
N THR A 237 -7.52 24.22 7.11
CA THR A 237 -6.84 25.13 8.05
C THR A 237 -5.49 24.50 8.42
N PRO A 238 -4.34 25.09 8.07
CA PRO A 238 -3.03 24.52 8.34
C PRO A 238 -2.73 24.26 9.82
N GLY A 239 -1.83 23.33 10.10
CA GLY A 239 -1.36 23.03 11.47
C GLY A 239 -2.21 22.01 12.23
N GLY A 240 -2.84 21.08 11.54
CA GLY A 240 -3.54 19.95 12.15
C GLY A 240 -2.62 18.98 12.90
N LEU A 241 -3.21 18.00 13.59
CA LEU A 241 -2.44 17.04 14.40
C LEU A 241 -1.42 16.24 13.58
N THR A 242 -1.81 15.79 12.40
CA THR A 242 -0.94 15.03 11.48
C THR A 242 0.28 15.84 11.06
N ASP A 243 0.08 17.12 10.69
CA ASP A 243 1.16 18.04 10.33
C ASP A 243 2.12 18.24 11.51
N ARG A 244 1.58 18.43 12.74
CA ARG A 244 2.40 18.57 13.96
C ARG A 244 3.12 17.28 14.31
N TYR A 245 2.48 16.12 14.22
CA TYR A 245 3.14 14.84 14.53
C TYR A 245 4.31 14.55 13.59
N LEU A 246 4.14 14.83 12.31
CA LEU A 246 5.25 14.73 11.35
C LEU A 246 6.36 15.76 11.61
N SER A 247 6.03 16.98 12.05
CA SER A 247 7.03 18.02 12.34
C SER A 247 7.77 17.77 13.64
N ASP A 248 7.06 17.41 14.72
CA ASP A 248 7.58 17.43 16.09
C ASP A 248 8.26 16.11 16.49
N TYR A 249 7.93 14.99 15.81
CA TYR A 249 8.42 13.66 16.19
C TYR A 249 9.23 13.03 15.07
N PRO A 250 10.55 12.78 15.27
CA PRO A 250 11.42 12.19 14.25
C PRO A 250 11.00 10.78 13.84
N ASN A 251 10.31 10.06 14.72
CA ASN A 251 9.85 8.69 14.56
C ASN A 251 8.41 8.57 14.01
N MET A 252 7.82 9.67 13.54
CA MET A 252 6.51 9.66 12.86
C MET A 252 6.67 9.80 11.36
N PHE A 253 6.02 8.92 10.62
CA PHE A 253 6.00 8.83 9.16
C PHE A 253 4.55 8.78 8.66
N GLY A 254 4.34 9.00 7.36
CA GLY A 254 3.00 8.95 6.75
C GLY A 254 2.96 8.08 5.52
N ASP A 255 1.89 7.27 5.44
CA ASP A 255 1.52 6.46 4.30
C ASP A 255 0.50 7.21 3.43
N LEU A 256 0.85 7.47 2.18
CA LEU A 256 0.07 8.25 1.21
C LEU A 256 -1.09 7.46 0.59
N SER A 257 -1.38 6.26 1.07
CA SER A 257 -2.29 5.32 0.40
C SER A 257 -3.78 5.62 0.57
N ALA A 258 -4.57 4.86 -0.16
CA ALA A 258 -6.04 4.81 -0.13
C ALA A 258 -6.77 6.08 -0.57
N GLY A 259 -8.10 5.99 -0.62
CA GLY A 259 -8.98 7.12 -0.91
C GLY A 259 -8.91 8.24 0.12
N SER A 260 -8.47 7.98 1.35
CA SER A 260 -8.28 8.99 2.39
C SER A 260 -7.09 9.90 2.11
N GLY A 261 -5.97 9.34 1.69
CA GLY A 261 -4.81 10.11 1.23
C GLY A 261 -5.12 10.90 -0.06
N GLU A 262 -5.77 10.25 -1.03
CA GLU A 262 -6.26 10.93 -2.25
C GLU A 262 -7.16 12.13 -1.92
N ASN A 263 -8.14 11.95 -1.01
CA ASN A 263 -9.07 13.01 -0.61
C ASN A 263 -8.35 14.19 0.05
N ALA A 264 -7.38 13.92 0.91
CA ALA A 264 -6.64 14.94 1.63
C ALA A 264 -5.93 15.91 0.67
N PHE A 265 -5.35 15.41 -0.40
CA PHE A 265 -4.64 16.24 -1.38
C PHE A 265 -5.57 16.85 -2.44
N LYS A 266 -6.60 16.13 -2.83
CA LYS A 266 -7.56 16.59 -3.83
C LYS A 266 -8.40 17.77 -3.34
N ARG A 267 -8.77 17.81 -2.05
CA ARG A 267 -9.65 18.85 -1.51
C ARG A 267 -9.00 20.23 -1.41
N ASP A 268 -7.66 20.29 -1.32
CA ASP A 268 -6.89 21.54 -1.25
C ASP A 268 -5.48 21.33 -1.86
N PRO A 269 -5.32 21.49 -3.18
CA PRO A 269 -4.05 21.28 -3.86
C PRO A 269 -2.91 22.22 -3.41
N ASP A 270 -3.23 23.43 -2.97
CA ASP A 270 -2.21 24.39 -2.51
C ASP A 270 -1.66 23.94 -1.15
N HIS A 271 -2.54 23.52 -0.24
CA HIS A 271 -2.11 22.92 1.01
C HIS A 271 -1.33 21.61 0.76
N ALA A 272 -1.78 20.77 -0.19
CA ALA A 272 -1.09 19.52 -0.53
C ALA A 272 0.36 19.77 -0.96
N ARG A 273 0.62 20.75 -1.83
CA ARG A 273 1.99 21.13 -2.24
C ARG A 273 2.85 21.55 -1.06
N ALA A 274 2.34 22.44 -0.20
CA ALA A 274 3.06 22.90 0.98
C ALA A 274 3.32 21.79 2.00
N PHE A 275 2.38 20.84 2.15
CA PHE A 275 2.50 19.70 3.04
C PHE A 275 3.53 18.69 2.53
N LEU A 276 3.48 18.35 1.24
CA LEU A 276 4.46 17.46 0.62
C LEU A 276 5.88 18.05 0.65
N ASP A 277 6.04 19.34 0.43
CA ASP A 277 7.34 20.01 0.53
C ASP A 277 7.91 19.92 1.94
N ARG A 278 7.09 20.22 2.95
CA ARG A 278 7.49 20.21 4.36
C ARG A 278 7.84 18.82 4.90
N HIS A 279 7.13 17.78 4.44
CA HIS A 279 7.24 16.43 4.97
C HIS A 279 7.83 15.41 3.98
N GLN A 280 8.47 15.89 2.90
CA GLN A 280 9.01 15.04 1.83
C GLN A 280 9.93 13.91 2.30
N ASP A 281 10.58 14.05 3.47
CA ASP A 281 11.51 13.06 4.03
C ASP A 281 10.82 11.99 4.90
N LYS A 282 9.50 12.11 5.12
CA LYS A 282 8.73 11.24 6.02
C LYS A 282 7.51 10.60 5.38
N LEU A 283 7.15 11.03 4.18
CA LEU A 283 6.00 10.51 3.45
C LEU A 283 6.45 9.40 2.49
N MET A 284 5.64 8.37 2.37
CA MET A 284 5.92 7.20 1.52
C MET A 284 4.68 6.81 0.71
N PHE A 285 4.91 6.45 -0.54
CA PHE A 285 3.84 5.97 -1.42
C PHE A 285 3.34 4.60 -0.97
N GLY A 286 2.03 4.47 -0.85
CA GLY A 286 1.29 3.24 -0.76
C GLY A 286 0.07 3.32 -1.66
N SER A 287 -0.39 2.22 -2.23
CA SER A 287 -1.58 2.21 -3.07
C SER A 287 -2.86 1.87 -2.30
N ASP A 288 -2.83 0.87 -1.44
CA ASP A 288 -4.01 0.30 -0.75
C ASP A 288 -5.22 0.19 -1.70
N CYS A 289 -4.95 -0.25 -2.93
CA CYS A 289 -5.92 -0.29 -4.00
C CYS A 289 -6.41 -1.72 -4.23
N ILE A 290 -7.73 -1.89 -4.25
CA ILE A 290 -8.38 -3.19 -4.52
C ILE A 290 -8.50 -3.49 -6.02
N ASP A 291 -8.31 -2.49 -6.87
CA ASP A 291 -8.48 -2.61 -8.32
C ASP A 291 -7.43 -3.56 -8.91
N PRO A 292 -7.82 -4.45 -9.83
CA PRO A 292 -6.89 -5.38 -10.47
C PRO A 292 -6.11 -4.78 -11.67
N THR A 293 -6.47 -3.57 -12.14
CA THR A 293 -6.03 -3.05 -13.45
C THR A 293 -5.01 -1.92 -13.37
N ALA A 294 -4.85 -1.27 -12.23
CA ALA A 294 -4.07 -0.03 -12.08
C ALA A 294 -4.58 1.15 -12.94
N ASP A 295 -5.83 1.11 -13.40
CA ASP A 295 -6.44 2.19 -14.17
C ASP A 295 -6.71 3.41 -13.28
N VAL A 296 -6.19 4.57 -13.68
CA VAL A 296 -6.35 5.84 -12.96
C VAL A 296 -7.81 6.26 -12.76
N THR A 297 -8.73 5.77 -13.59
CA THR A 297 -10.17 6.09 -13.45
C THR A 297 -10.81 5.38 -12.26
N VAL A 298 -10.30 4.24 -11.85
CA VAL A 298 -10.86 3.39 -10.78
C VAL A 298 -9.90 3.15 -9.63
N CYS A 299 -8.58 3.08 -9.88
CA CYS A 299 -7.57 2.81 -8.85
C CYS A 299 -7.17 4.06 -8.07
N SER A 300 -7.45 4.09 -6.77
CA SER A 300 -7.01 5.18 -5.87
C SER A 300 -5.48 5.29 -5.83
N GLY A 301 -4.75 4.19 -5.86
CA GLY A 301 -3.29 4.17 -5.87
C GLY A 301 -2.71 4.84 -7.12
N ALA A 302 -3.30 4.60 -8.31
CA ALA A 302 -2.88 5.27 -9.55
C ALA A 302 -3.12 6.79 -9.46
N ARG A 303 -4.28 7.21 -8.92
CA ARG A 303 -4.57 8.63 -8.71
C ARG A 303 -3.64 9.26 -7.68
N GLN A 304 -3.33 8.57 -6.59
CA GLN A 304 -2.39 9.05 -5.57
C GLN A 304 -0.98 9.21 -6.13
N LEU A 305 -0.51 8.25 -6.93
CA LEU A 305 0.77 8.35 -7.63
C LEU A 305 0.81 9.57 -8.55
N ALA A 306 -0.26 9.84 -9.30
CA ALA A 306 -0.39 11.03 -10.13
C ALA A 306 -0.36 12.32 -9.30
N GLN A 307 -1.02 12.35 -8.14
CA GLN A 307 -1.01 13.51 -7.24
C GLN A 307 0.38 13.77 -6.64
N VAL A 308 1.09 12.74 -6.21
CA VAL A 308 2.48 12.89 -5.72
C VAL A 308 3.35 13.51 -6.81
N ARG A 309 3.26 13.02 -8.05
CA ARG A 309 4.00 13.57 -9.19
C ARG A 309 3.62 15.00 -9.54
N ALA A 310 2.34 15.37 -9.39
CA ALA A 310 1.83 16.71 -9.70
C ALA A 310 2.12 17.75 -8.60
N TYR A 311 2.22 17.31 -7.34
CA TYR A 311 2.30 18.22 -6.19
C TYR A 311 3.66 18.22 -5.50
N ALA A 312 4.52 17.24 -5.76
CA ALA A 312 5.90 17.27 -5.25
C ALA A 312 6.63 18.55 -5.72
N PRO A 313 7.39 19.21 -4.84
CA PRO A 313 8.05 20.49 -5.17
C PRO A 313 9.11 20.34 -6.26
N ASN A 314 9.71 19.17 -6.40
CA ASN A 314 10.71 18.84 -7.41
C ASN A 314 10.89 17.33 -7.55
N LYS A 315 11.69 16.90 -8.52
CA LYS A 315 11.95 15.48 -8.78
C LYS A 315 12.67 14.76 -7.64
N THR A 316 13.50 15.44 -6.88
CA THR A 316 14.16 14.85 -5.70
C THR A 316 13.15 14.53 -4.61
N ALA A 317 12.21 15.42 -4.32
CA ALA A 317 11.15 15.16 -3.35
C ALA A 317 10.18 14.07 -3.83
N GLU A 318 9.81 14.07 -5.11
CA GLU A 318 9.04 12.97 -5.72
C GLU A 318 9.74 11.63 -5.50
N ARG A 319 11.03 11.54 -5.83
CA ARG A 319 11.81 10.32 -5.65
C ARG A 319 11.92 9.87 -4.19
N ARG A 320 12.08 10.81 -3.25
CA ARG A 320 12.06 10.49 -1.82
C ARG A 320 10.77 9.79 -1.42
N MET A 321 9.63 10.38 -1.76
CA MET A 321 8.31 9.84 -1.40
C MET A 321 7.96 8.54 -2.13
N LEU A 322 8.41 8.38 -3.37
CA LEU A 322 8.11 7.17 -4.15
C LEU A 322 9.08 6.00 -3.89
N TYR A 323 10.27 6.28 -3.35
CA TYR A 323 11.31 5.25 -3.24
C TYR A 323 12.24 5.40 -2.03
N GLU A 324 12.96 6.53 -1.90
CA GLU A 324 14.10 6.63 -0.99
C GLU A 324 13.71 6.49 0.49
N ASN A 325 12.59 7.11 0.89
CA ASN A 325 12.12 7.05 2.27
C ASN A 325 11.76 5.62 2.67
N ALA A 326 11.01 4.91 1.82
CA ALA A 326 10.66 3.53 2.06
C ALA A 326 11.91 2.63 2.07
N LYS A 327 12.80 2.79 1.09
CA LYS A 327 14.06 2.05 1.04
C LYS A 327 14.87 2.21 2.32
N LYS A 328 15.00 3.44 2.82
CA LYS A 328 15.73 3.75 4.05
C LYS A 328 15.05 3.17 5.27
N LEU A 329 13.75 3.41 5.43
CA LEU A 329 13.00 3.01 6.62
C LEU A 329 12.93 1.48 6.77
N PHE A 330 12.70 0.76 5.69
CA PHE A 330 12.57 -0.71 5.69
C PHE A 330 13.88 -1.45 5.35
N ARG A 331 14.97 -0.74 5.09
CA ARG A 331 16.31 -1.29 4.77
C ARG A 331 16.27 -2.22 3.53
N LEU A 332 15.58 -1.81 2.47
CA LEU A 332 15.38 -2.54 1.21
C LEU A 332 16.51 -2.30 0.19
#